data_12955c3c1cb52f56e6ec4f9b25d2b74b
#
_entry.id   12955c3c1cb52f56e6ec4f9b25d2b74b
#
_cell.length_a   1.000
_cell.length_b   1.000
_cell.length_c   1.000
_cell.angle_alpha   90.00
_cell.angle_beta   90.00
_cell.angle_gamma   90.00
#
_symmetry.space_group_name_H-M   'P 1'
#
loop_
_entity.id
_entity.type
_entity.pdbx_description
1 polymer ?
#
loop_
_entity_poly.entity_id
_entity_poly.type
_entity_poly.pdbx_seq_one_letter_code
_entity_poly.pdbx_strand_id
1 'polypeptide(L)'
;MQILKQLREEGRAEDMQALLDHIPYAKFMGVQVDRKGNEVTTILPFDEILIGNTILPALHGGAIGAFLELTSLIQLLFNTQCESLPKTVDVSIDYLRSGRPVETFGRAVV
;
A
#
# COMPACT_ATOMS: atom_id res chain seq x y z
N MET A 1 4.99 15.13 8.06
CA MET A 1 3.73 15.31 7.31
C MET A 1 2.63 15.70 8.28
N GLN A 2 1.85 16.70 7.92
CA GLN A 2 0.83 17.26 8.80
C GLN A 2 -0.26 16.26 9.18
N ILE A 3 -0.69 15.42 8.24
CA ILE A 3 -1.73 14.43 8.52
C ILE A 3 -1.25 13.38 9.56
N LEU A 4 -0.02 12.98 9.50
CA LEU A 4 0.54 12.02 10.44
C LEU A 4 0.58 12.62 11.85
N LYS A 5 0.98 13.88 11.96
CA LYS A 5 0.96 14.61 13.22
C LYS A 5 -0.46 14.73 13.78
N GLN A 6 -1.42 15.07 12.91
CA GLN A 6 -2.82 15.19 13.28
C GLN A 6 -3.39 13.87 13.80
N LEU A 7 -3.10 12.75 13.13
CA LEU A 7 -3.54 11.42 13.55
C LEU A 7 -2.99 11.07 14.93
N ARG A 8 -1.74 11.43 15.20
CA ARG A 8 -1.13 11.19 16.51
C ARG A 8 -1.81 12.02 17.61
N GLU A 9 -2.09 13.30 17.32
CA GLU A 9 -2.76 14.18 18.28
C GLU A 9 -4.17 13.70 18.62
N GLU A 10 -4.85 13.10 17.64
CA GLU A 10 -6.19 12.54 17.80
C GLU A 10 -6.17 11.11 18.37
N GLY A 11 -5.00 10.56 18.69
CA GLY A 11 -4.88 9.18 19.16
C GLY A 11 -5.08 8.14 18.06
N ARG A 12 -4.97 8.54 16.79
CA ARG A 12 -5.17 7.68 15.61
C ARG A 12 -3.89 7.34 14.89
N ALA A 13 -2.74 7.45 15.57
CA ALA A 13 -1.43 7.24 14.98
C ALA A 13 -1.26 5.87 14.35
N GLU A 14 -1.96 4.86 14.85
CA GLU A 14 -1.91 3.49 14.34
C GLU A 14 -3.00 3.17 13.32
N ASP A 15 -3.85 4.13 13.00
CA ASP A 15 -4.89 3.94 11.98
C ASP A 15 -4.27 4.13 10.59
N MET A 16 -3.67 3.07 10.09
CA MET A 16 -3.00 3.07 8.79
C MET A 16 -4.00 3.23 7.64
N GLN A 17 -5.23 2.78 7.83
CA GLN A 17 -6.27 2.95 6.80
C GLN A 17 -6.62 4.42 6.62
N ALA A 18 -6.73 5.18 7.72
CA ALA A 18 -6.99 6.61 7.62
C ALA A 18 -5.86 7.33 6.89
N LEU A 19 -4.61 6.91 7.11
CA LEU A 19 -3.46 7.46 6.41
C LEU A 19 -3.55 7.17 4.90
N LEU A 20 -3.84 5.93 4.52
CA LEU A 20 -4.01 5.55 3.12
C LEU A 20 -5.09 6.38 2.44
N ASP A 21 -6.20 6.61 3.14
CA ASP A 21 -7.32 7.38 2.60
C ASP A 21 -6.96 8.84 2.31
N HIS A 22 -5.87 9.33 2.89
CA HIS A 22 -5.35 10.67 2.64
C HIS A 22 -4.27 10.71 1.54
N ILE A 23 -3.88 9.57 1.01
CA ILE A 23 -2.97 9.47 -0.14
C ILE A 23 -3.84 9.28 -1.38
N PRO A 24 -3.94 10.29 -2.26
CA PRO A 24 -4.91 10.23 -3.38
C PRO A 24 -4.77 8.98 -4.25
N TYR A 25 -3.57 8.57 -4.56
CA TYR A 25 -3.37 7.41 -5.43
C TYR A 25 -3.71 6.10 -4.73
N ALA A 26 -3.42 5.99 -3.43
CA ALA A 26 -3.81 4.82 -2.64
C ALA A 26 -5.34 4.72 -2.57
N LYS A 27 -6.01 5.85 -2.39
CA LYS A 27 -7.46 5.92 -2.39
C LYS A 27 -8.03 5.54 -3.76
N PHE A 28 -7.42 6.02 -4.84
CA PHE A 28 -7.81 5.68 -6.21
C PHE A 28 -7.75 4.18 -6.46
N MET A 29 -6.68 3.51 -6.00
CA MET A 29 -6.53 2.06 -6.13
C MET A 29 -7.39 1.28 -5.14
N GLY A 30 -7.93 1.93 -4.12
CA GLY A 30 -8.74 1.28 -3.10
C GLY A 30 -7.95 0.44 -2.10
N VAL A 31 -6.67 0.75 -1.90
CA VAL A 31 -5.81 -0.04 -1.02
C VAL A 31 -6.33 -0.04 0.41
N GLN A 32 -6.40 -1.22 1.00
CA GLN A 32 -6.87 -1.45 2.36
C GLN A 32 -5.76 -2.05 3.22
N VAL A 33 -5.89 -1.86 4.53
CA VAL A 33 -4.96 -2.42 5.51
C VAL A 33 -5.73 -3.30 6.49
N ASP A 34 -5.19 -4.48 6.76
CA ASP A 34 -5.67 -5.37 7.81
C ASP A 34 -4.52 -5.63 8.78
N ARG A 35 -4.76 -5.43 10.06
CA ARG A 35 -3.77 -5.63 11.10
C ARG A 35 -4.26 -6.65 12.10
N LYS A 36 -3.45 -7.69 12.33
CA LYS A 36 -3.71 -8.71 13.36
C LYS A 36 -2.47 -8.82 14.23
N GLY A 37 -2.52 -8.21 15.43
CA GLY A 37 -1.37 -8.14 16.30
C GLY A 37 -0.24 -7.35 15.65
N ASN A 38 0.89 -8.01 15.44
CA ASN A 38 2.06 -7.41 14.78
C ASN A 38 2.11 -7.70 13.29
N GLU A 39 1.09 -8.32 12.73
CA GLU A 39 1.03 -8.70 11.33
C GLU A 39 0.19 -7.68 10.56
N VAL A 40 0.81 -7.05 9.58
CA VAL A 40 0.16 -6.06 8.73
C VAL A 40 0.07 -6.62 7.31
N THR A 41 -1.14 -6.66 6.78
CA THR A 41 -1.40 -7.10 5.41
C THR A 41 -2.07 -5.95 4.68
N THR A 42 -1.56 -5.60 3.51
CA THR A 42 -2.23 -4.65 2.62
C THR A 42 -3.01 -5.42 1.58
N ILE A 43 -4.11 -4.83 1.13
CA ILE A 43 -5.04 -5.48 0.20
C ILE A 43 -5.28 -4.54 -0.97
N LEU A 44 -5.04 -5.03 -2.17
CA LEU A 44 -5.42 -4.35 -3.40
C LEU A 44 -6.67 -5.03 -3.93
N PRO A 45 -7.86 -4.44 -3.74
CA PRO A 45 -9.09 -5.02 -4.27
C PRO A 45 -9.03 -5.05 -5.79
N PHE A 46 -9.69 -6.05 -6.39
CA PHE A 46 -9.73 -6.10 -7.84
C PHE A 46 -10.65 -5.02 -8.40
N ASP A 47 -10.16 -4.33 -9.42
CA ASP A 47 -10.93 -3.38 -10.21
C ASP A 47 -10.41 -3.45 -11.65
N GLU A 48 -11.30 -3.42 -12.61
CA GLU A 48 -10.93 -3.50 -14.03
C GLU A 48 -9.97 -2.39 -14.47
N ILE A 49 -10.00 -1.25 -13.81
CA ILE A 49 -9.08 -0.14 -14.12
C ILE A 49 -7.61 -0.49 -13.86
N LEU A 50 -7.36 -1.57 -13.08
CA LEU A 50 -6.01 -2.01 -12.74
C LEU A 50 -5.43 -2.99 -13.77
N ILE A 51 -6.22 -3.38 -14.77
CA ILE A 51 -5.75 -4.30 -15.80
C ILE A 51 -4.85 -3.56 -16.79
N GLY A 52 -3.64 -4.08 -16.97
CA GLY A 52 -2.70 -3.56 -17.95
C GLY A 52 -2.66 -4.36 -19.24
N ASN A 53 -2.93 -5.65 -19.15
CA ASN A 53 -2.99 -6.54 -20.32
C ASN A 53 -4.36 -7.18 -20.39
N THR A 54 -5.14 -6.84 -21.41
CA THR A 54 -6.52 -7.32 -21.54
C THR A 54 -6.61 -8.72 -22.15
N ILE A 55 -5.54 -9.20 -22.72
CA ILE A 55 -5.51 -10.51 -23.42
C ILE A 55 -5.22 -11.65 -22.44
N LEU A 56 -4.23 -11.47 -21.56
CA LEU A 56 -3.86 -12.52 -20.58
C LEU A 56 -5.04 -12.93 -19.70
N PRO A 57 -5.91 -12.12 -19.03
CA PRO A 57 -5.69 -10.74 -18.58
C PRO A 57 -4.77 -10.68 -17.37
N ALA A 58 -4.14 -9.54 -17.16
CA ALA A 58 -3.19 -9.35 -16.07
C ALA A 58 -3.27 -7.93 -15.51
N LEU A 59 -2.98 -7.80 -14.22
CA LEU A 59 -2.85 -6.51 -13.56
C LEU A 59 -1.70 -5.72 -14.17
N HIS A 60 -1.86 -4.41 -14.25
CA HIS A 60 -0.81 -3.51 -14.73
C HIS A 60 0.39 -3.56 -13.78
N GLY A 61 1.59 -3.74 -14.34
CA GLY A 61 2.82 -3.81 -13.56
C GLY A 61 3.08 -2.57 -12.73
N GLY A 62 2.71 -1.39 -13.24
CA GLY A 62 2.81 -0.15 -12.49
C GLY A 62 1.88 -0.10 -11.29
N ALA A 63 0.68 -0.66 -11.40
CA ALA A 63 -0.24 -0.75 -10.27
C ALA A 63 0.32 -1.67 -9.18
N ILE A 64 0.87 -2.81 -9.58
CA ILE A 64 1.54 -3.72 -8.65
C ILE A 64 2.72 -3.03 -7.97
N GLY A 65 3.53 -2.31 -8.74
CA GLY A 65 4.68 -1.58 -8.21
C GLY A 65 4.28 -0.52 -7.20
N ALA A 66 3.26 0.26 -7.51
CA ALA A 66 2.72 1.27 -6.59
C ALA A 66 2.18 0.62 -5.32
N PHE A 67 1.48 -0.51 -5.45
CA PHE A 67 0.95 -1.26 -4.32
C PHE A 67 2.07 -1.77 -3.41
N LEU A 68 3.15 -2.31 -3.99
CA LEU A 68 4.31 -2.78 -3.23
C LEU A 68 4.99 -1.63 -2.50
N GLU A 69 5.11 -0.48 -3.12
CA GLU A 69 5.68 0.72 -2.49
C GLU A 69 4.83 1.15 -1.29
N LEU A 70 3.51 1.20 -1.45
CA LEU A 70 2.59 1.53 -0.35
C LEU A 70 2.67 0.50 0.77
N THR A 71 2.75 -0.78 0.44
CA THR A 71 2.89 -1.87 1.42
C THR A 71 4.13 -1.66 2.28
N SER A 72 5.25 -1.35 1.63
CA SER A 72 6.51 -1.09 2.32
C SER A 72 6.43 0.14 3.22
N LEU A 73 5.80 1.21 2.72
CA LEU A 73 5.60 2.44 3.48
C LEU A 73 4.77 2.19 4.74
N ILE A 74 3.67 1.47 4.62
CA ILE A 74 2.78 1.16 5.74
C ILE A 74 3.51 0.33 6.78
N GLN A 75 4.27 -0.69 6.36
CA GLN A 75 5.02 -1.52 7.29
C GLN A 75 6.10 -0.72 8.01
N LEU A 76 6.79 0.15 7.29
CA LEU A 76 7.81 1.01 7.88
C LEU A 76 7.22 1.96 8.93
N LEU A 77 6.08 2.56 8.63
CA LEU A 77 5.38 3.43 9.58
C LEU A 77 4.91 2.65 10.81
N PHE A 78 4.50 1.41 10.62
CA PHE A 78 4.09 0.55 11.73
C PHE A 78 5.27 0.20 12.64
N ASN A 79 6.43 -0.08 12.06
CA ASN A 79 7.63 -0.48 12.80
C ASN A 79 8.37 0.69 13.43
N THR A 80 8.16 1.92 12.97
CA THR A 80 8.92 3.09 13.43
C THR A 80 8.00 4.20 13.89
N GLN A 81 8.58 5.14 14.65
CA GLN A 81 7.86 6.33 15.14
C GLN A 81 8.15 7.53 14.23
N CYS A 82 7.94 7.35 12.94
CA CYS A 82 8.20 8.42 11.96
C CYS A 82 7.23 9.58 12.16
N GLU A 83 7.74 10.81 12.10
CA GLU A 83 6.92 12.02 12.16
C GLU A 83 6.49 12.50 10.78
N SER A 84 7.14 12.01 9.75
CA SER A 84 6.82 12.33 8.36
C SER A 84 6.85 11.07 7.52
N LEU A 85 6.16 11.10 6.38
CA LEU A 85 6.19 9.98 5.45
C LEU A 85 7.59 9.83 4.87
N PRO A 86 8.15 8.61 4.91
CA PRO A 86 9.40 8.34 4.21
C PRO A 86 9.23 8.57 2.70
N LYS A 87 10.32 8.96 2.07
CA LYS A 87 10.36 9.12 0.61
C LYS A 87 11.14 7.98 0.01
N THR A 88 10.62 7.42 -1.06
CA THR A 88 11.31 6.37 -1.79
C THR A 88 12.54 6.97 -2.49
N VAL A 89 13.70 6.42 -2.20
CA VAL A 89 14.94 6.79 -2.86
C VAL A 89 15.19 5.91 -4.06
N ASP A 90 14.92 4.61 -3.89
CA ASP A 90 15.11 3.62 -4.94
C ASP A 90 14.17 2.46 -4.70
N VAL A 91 13.65 1.89 -5.78
CA VAL A 91 12.82 0.70 -5.71
C VAL A 91 13.19 -0.23 -6.85
N SER A 92 13.32 -1.53 -6.53
CA SER A 92 13.58 -2.55 -7.53
C SER A 92 12.53 -3.63 -7.40
N ILE A 93 11.92 -4.05 -8.50
CA ILE A 93 10.79 -4.97 -8.50
C ILE A 93 11.08 -6.14 -9.44
N ASP A 94 10.91 -7.35 -8.92
CA ASP A 94 11.00 -8.57 -9.71
C ASP A 94 9.59 -9.10 -9.99
N TYR A 95 9.19 -9.07 -11.25
CA TYR A 95 7.90 -9.61 -11.68
C TYR A 95 8.08 -11.09 -12.04
N LEU A 96 7.87 -11.95 -11.05
CA LEU A 96 8.14 -13.39 -11.22
C LEU A 96 7.10 -14.11 -12.08
N ARG A 97 5.91 -13.56 -12.17
CA ARG A 97 4.83 -14.07 -13.02
C ARG A 97 3.78 -12.96 -13.19
N SER A 98 2.89 -13.15 -14.18
CA SER A 98 1.81 -12.21 -14.41
C SER A 98 0.88 -12.13 -13.21
N GLY A 99 0.48 -10.91 -12.83
CA GLY A 99 -0.50 -10.71 -11.77
C GLY A 99 -1.89 -11.08 -12.24
N ARG A 100 -2.55 -11.98 -11.54
CA ARG A 100 -3.92 -12.39 -11.88
C ARG A 100 -4.88 -11.25 -11.60
N PRO A 101 -5.99 -11.13 -12.37
CA PRO A 101 -6.99 -10.08 -12.16
C PRO A 101 -7.91 -10.44 -10.97
N VAL A 102 -7.35 -10.48 -9.78
CA VAL A 102 -8.02 -10.85 -8.55
C VAL A 102 -7.50 -9.97 -7.42
N GLU A 103 -8.22 -9.99 -6.29
CA GLU A 103 -7.76 -9.36 -5.07
C GLU A 103 -6.35 -9.81 -4.75
N THR A 104 -5.48 -8.87 -4.42
CA THR A 104 -4.05 -9.12 -4.21
C THR A 104 -3.64 -8.67 -2.82
N PHE A 105 -2.80 -9.46 -2.17
CA PHE A 105 -2.34 -9.20 -0.81
C PHE A 105 -0.86 -8.86 -0.81
N GLY A 106 -0.48 -7.92 0.04
CA GLY A 106 0.91 -7.52 0.18
C GLY A 106 1.38 -7.59 1.62
N ARG A 107 2.63 -7.97 1.80
CA ARG A 107 3.31 -7.95 3.08
C ARG A 107 4.74 -7.47 2.89
N ALA A 108 5.27 -6.77 3.88
CA ALA A 108 6.62 -6.27 3.85
C ALA A 108 7.36 -6.67 5.12
N VAL A 109 8.67 -6.76 5.01
CA VAL A 109 9.56 -7.00 6.14
C VAL A 109 10.58 -5.87 6.15
N VAL A 110 10.73 -5.25 7.31
CA VAL A 110 11.69 -4.14 7.51
C VAL A 110 12.96 -4.68 8.15
#